data_7e2f3a10e401f672f0401c852a5a3455
#
_entry.id   7e2f3a10e401f672f0401c852a5a3455
#
_cell.length_a   1.000
_cell.length_b   1.000
_cell.length_c   1.000
_cell.angle_alpha   90.00
_cell.angle_beta   90.00
_cell.angle_gamma   90.00
#
_symmetry.space_group_name_H-M   'P 1'
#
loop_
_entity.id
_entity.type
_entity.pdbx_description
1 polymer ?
#
loop_
_entity_poly.entity_id
_entity_poly.type
_entity_poly.pdbx_seq_one_letter_code
_entity_poly.pdbx_strand_id
1 'polypeptide(L)'
;MTRSAQIRVGAIGCGQFMSRQHIQTIGRSPHLALRHLADLDPARLAQVADRYRAQRRSTRWEDVVADAEVDVVVAGVFPELHPQIARAAILAGKPIYVEKPLAPTTEECQAIQALAEERGVAVAVGFNRRFAPATQLLKEAFRRSASPATVYYRIADDDRIRPPEQHWKNADRLLTETVHIFDLLAYLLAAEPVRIDARATRPGDDLVLIDYANGSHAAILSSSYGSLAQPKERLEAILDRGAVEMDDFVEVRSYGLPGIAPRTRFAGRPYDGCDNRHVEAFARRGLEALLEMRSRYEEAMRDAGVLADSSDAAAWQRARLRLGEPPPPQINYAADKGWGAALEEFCLAAVEGRQPANATAADGNRATACAVAARRSLRSGQAVTLELT
;
A
#
# COMPACT_ATOMS: atom_id res chain seq x y z
N MET A 1 -4.60 1.99 -37.00
CA MET A 1 -3.93 2.12 -35.68
C MET A 1 -3.44 0.72 -35.30
N THR A 2 -2.15 0.47 -35.45
CA THR A 2 -1.51 -0.76 -34.97
C THR A 2 -1.67 -0.81 -33.47
N ARG A 3 -2.33 -1.87 -32.91
CA ARG A 3 -2.36 -2.13 -31.46
C ARG A 3 -0.89 -2.18 -31.00
N SER A 4 -0.48 -1.23 -30.16
CA SER A 4 0.78 -1.35 -29.42
C SER A 4 0.78 -2.70 -28.72
N ALA A 5 1.86 -3.46 -28.81
CA ALA A 5 1.97 -4.75 -28.13
C ALA A 5 1.82 -4.50 -26.62
N GLN A 6 0.96 -5.29 -25.97
CA GLN A 6 0.79 -5.19 -24.52
C GLN A 6 2.06 -5.66 -23.79
N ILE A 7 2.39 -5.02 -22.69
CA ILE A 7 3.48 -5.39 -21.78
C ILE A 7 3.15 -6.72 -21.12
N ARG A 8 4.03 -7.71 -21.26
CA ARG A 8 3.85 -9.07 -20.75
C ARG A 8 4.30 -9.16 -19.30
N VAL A 9 3.34 -9.18 -18.39
CA VAL A 9 3.58 -9.19 -16.95
C VAL A 9 3.65 -10.62 -16.43
N GLY A 10 4.72 -10.93 -15.69
CA GLY A 10 4.84 -12.10 -14.84
C GLY A 10 4.44 -11.76 -13.41
N ALA A 11 3.40 -12.41 -12.87
CA ALA A 11 2.92 -12.15 -11.51
C ALA A 11 3.22 -13.32 -10.58
N ILE A 12 3.74 -13.03 -9.39
CA ILE A 12 4.12 -14.00 -8.36
C ILE A 12 3.30 -13.76 -7.11
N GLY A 13 2.49 -14.77 -6.74
CA GLY A 13 1.51 -14.72 -5.66
C GLY A 13 0.09 -14.49 -6.19
N CYS A 14 -0.86 -15.32 -5.74
CA CYS A 14 -2.30 -15.22 -6.02
C CYS A 14 -3.12 -14.95 -4.76
N GLY A 15 -2.48 -14.49 -3.68
CA GLY A 15 -3.16 -14.14 -2.45
C GLY A 15 -4.25 -13.09 -2.66
N GLN A 16 -5.12 -12.91 -1.67
CA GLN A 16 -6.27 -12.01 -1.75
C GLN A 16 -5.89 -10.58 -2.20
N PHE A 17 -4.77 -10.06 -1.70
CA PHE A 17 -4.29 -8.73 -2.08
C PHE A 17 -3.87 -8.71 -3.56
N MET A 18 -2.97 -9.60 -3.98
CA MET A 18 -2.49 -9.67 -5.35
C MET A 18 -3.63 -9.83 -6.36
N SER A 19 -4.57 -10.75 -6.10
CA SER A 19 -5.69 -11.01 -7.00
C SER A 19 -6.61 -9.80 -7.15
N ARG A 20 -6.88 -9.09 -6.05
CA ARG A 20 -7.83 -7.96 -6.02
C ARG A 20 -7.20 -6.63 -6.41
N GLN A 21 -5.88 -6.49 -6.30
CA GLN A 21 -5.20 -5.24 -6.62
C GLN A 21 -4.42 -5.34 -7.93
N HIS A 22 -3.37 -6.14 -7.97
CA HIS A 22 -2.45 -6.15 -9.11
C HIS A 22 -2.96 -6.99 -10.28
N ILE A 23 -3.38 -8.22 -10.05
CA ILE A 23 -3.85 -9.10 -11.14
C ILE A 23 -5.13 -8.54 -11.78
N GLN A 24 -6.06 -8.00 -10.96
CA GLN A 24 -7.23 -7.29 -11.49
C GLN A 24 -6.83 -6.07 -12.33
N THR A 25 -5.82 -5.30 -11.91
CA THR A 25 -5.31 -4.16 -12.69
C THR A 25 -4.73 -4.62 -14.01
N ILE A 26 -3.89 -5.66 -14.00
CA ILE A 26 -3.32 -6.24 -15.23
C ILE A 26 -4.44 -6.69 -16.18
N GLY A 27 -5.45 -7.39 -15.66
CA GLY A 27 -6.56 -7.90 -16.46
C GLY A 27 -7.50 -6.83 -17.05
N ARG A 28 -7.51 -5.62 -16.47
CA ARG A 28 -8.34 -4.47 -16.92
C ARG A 28 -7.57 -3.47 -17.77
N SER A 29 -6.26 -3.43 -17.64
CA SER A 29 -5.42 -2.47 -18.36
C SER A 29 -5.39 -2.77 -19.87
N PRO A 30 -5.56 -1.77 -20.73
CA PRO A 30 -5.33 -1.94 -22.16
C PRO A 30 -3.85 -2.12 -22.50
N HIS A 31 -2.95 -1.78 -21.60
CA HIS A 31 -1.51 -1.77 -21.81
C HIS A 31 -0.80 -3.05 -21.31
N LEU A 32 -1.43 -3.81 -20.43
CA LEU A 32 -0.83 -4.95 -19.76
C LEU A 32 -1.48 -6.27 -20.17
N ALA A 33 -0.70 -7.36 -20.16
CA ALA A 33 -1.19 -8.72 -20.35
C ALA A 33 -0.57 -9.64 -19.30
N LEU A 34 -1.39 -10.47 -18.66
CA LEU A 34 -0.93 -11.49 -17.71
C LEU A 34 -0.29 -12.65 -18.45
N ARG A 35 1.04 -12.60 -18.61
CA ARG A 35 1.80 -13.62 -19.34
C ARG A 35 1.97 -14.88 -18.52
N HIS A 36 2.51 -14.76 -17.31
CA HIS A 36 2.84 -15.91 -16.48
C HIS A 36 2.41 -15.63 -15.03
N LEU A 37 1.70 -16.58 -14.43
CA LEU A 37 1.21 -16.48 -13.06
C LEU A 37 1.78 -17.62 -12.22
N ALA A 38 2.30 -17.32 -11.03
CA ALA A 38 2.78 -18.34 -10.10
C ALA A 38 2.17 -18.20 -8.71
N ASP A 39 1.80 -19.33 -8.11
CA ASP A 39 1.44 -19.47 -6.70
C ASP A 39 1.71 -20.89 -6.22
N LEU A 40 2.14 -21.05 -4.97
CA LEU A 40 2.39 -22.37 -4.37
C LEU A 40 1.12 -23.22 -4.22
N ASP A 41 -0.05 -22.57 -4.09
CA ASP A 41 -1.35 -23.25 -3.99
C ASP A 41 -1.92 -23.48 -5.40
N PRO A 42 -1.95 -24.74 -5.91
CA PRO A 42 -2.39 -25.03 -7.27
C PRO A 42 -3.87 -24.76 -7.50
N ALA A 43 -4.71 -24.86 -6.47
CA ALA A 43 -6.15 -24.59 -6.59
C ALA A 43 -6.41 -23.09 -6.74
N ARG A 44 -5.78 -22.28 -5.92
CA ARG A 44 -5.82 -20.83 -6.02
C ARG A 44 -5.24 -20.32 -7.33
N LEU A 45 -4.10 -20.87 -7.72
CA LEU A 45 -3.45 -20.58 -9.01
C LEU A 45 -4.40 -20.83 -10.18
N ALA A 46 -5.04 -21.99 -10.22
CA ALA A 46 -5.99 -22.34 -11.28
C ALA A 46 -7.16 -21.35 -11.34
N GLN A 47 -7.79 -21.08 -10.19
CA GLN A 47 -8.93 -20.16 -10.10
C GLN A 47 -8.57 -18.75 -10.61
N VAL A 48 -7.43 -18.21 -10.20
CA VAL A 48 -7.02 -16.86 -10.58
C VAL A 48 -6.55 -16.81 -12.03
N ALA A 49 -5.79 -17.81 -12.48
CA ALA A 49 -5.32 -17.92 -13.87
C ALA A 49 -6.48 -17.99 -14.86
N ASP A 50 -7.50 -18.79 -14.57
CA ASP A 50 -8.67 -18.92 -15.43
C ASP A 50 -9.49 -17.63 -15.47
N ARG A 51 -9.69 -16.98 -14.31
CA ARG A 51 -10.43 -15.71 -14.19
C ARG A 51 -9.78 -14.58 -15.01
N TYR A 52 -8.47 -14.44 -14.94
CA TYR A 52 -7.73 -13.33 -15.57
C TYR A 52 -6.97 -13.74 -16.84
N ARG A 53 -7.23 -14.97 -17.34
CA ARG A 53 -6.69 -15.49 -18.60
C ARG A 53 -5.17 -15.44 -18.67
N ALA A 54 -4.49 -15.89 -17.61
CA ALA A 54 -3.04 -16.03 -17.62
C ALA A 54 -2.61 -17.00 -18.74
N GLN A 55 -1.65 -16.60 -19.58
CA GLN A 55 -1.21 -17.42 -20.71
C GLN A 55 -0.40 -18.64 -20.26
N ARG A 56 0.34 -18.51 -19.16
CA ARG A 56 1.09 -19.59 -18.50
C ARG A 56 0.84 -19.56 -16.99
N ARG A 57 0.99 -20.74 -16.36
CA ARG A 57 0.89 -20.88 -14.90
C ARG A 57 1.91 -21.88 -14.38
N SER A 58 2.47 -21.63 -13.20
CA SER A 58 3.42 -22.52 -12.52
C SER A 58 3.23 -22.48 -11.00
N THR A 59 3.56 -23.56 -10.32
CA THR A 59 3.65 -23.56 -8.85
C THR A 59 5.01 -23.06 -8.34
N ARG A 60 5.92 -22.69 -9.24
CA ARG A 60 7.27 -22.21 -8.96
C ARG A 60 7.44 -20.79 -9.47
N TRP A 61 7.82 -19.87 -8.59
CA TRP A 61 8.06 -18.48 -8.97
C TRP A 61 9.27 -18.31 -9.90
N GLU A 62 10.26 -19.22 -9.79
CA GLU A 62 11.46 -19.21 -10.63
C GLU A 62 11.10 -19.32 -12.12
N ASP A 63 10.06 -20.07 -12.46
CA ASP A 63 9.60 -20.23 -13.84
C ASP A 63 9.10 -18.91 -14.44
N VAL A 64 8.53 -18.02 -13.61
CA VAL A 64 8.11 -16.66 -14.03
C VAL A 64 9.34 -15.80 -14.36
N VAL A 65 10.36 -15.85 -13.49
CA VAL A 65 11.60 -15.09 -13.70
C VAL A 65 12.37 -15.62 -14.92
N ALA A 66 12.37 -16.94 -15.14
CA ALA A 66 13.05 -17.58 -16.27
C ALA A 66 12.31 -17.45 -17.61
N ASP A 67 11.03 -17.08 -17.63
CA ASP A 67 10.24 -16.95 -18.87
C ASP A 67 10.74 -15.76 -19.71
N ALA A 68 11.40 -16.04 -20.83
CA ALA A 68 11.95 -15.01 -21.72
C ALA A 68 10.89 -14.06 -22.31
N GLU A 69 9.62 -14.45 -22.28
CA GLU A 69 8.51 -13.60 -22.76
C GLU A 69 7.88 -12.73 -21.65
N VAL A 70 8.41 -12.73 -20.43
CA VAL A 70 8.02 -11.81 -19.35
C VAL A 70 8.88 -10.56 -19.46
N ASP A 71 8.22 -9.42 -19.66
CA ASP A 71 8.88 -8.10 -19.76
C ASP A 71 9.09 -7.47 -18.37
N VAL A 72 8.13 -7.63 -17.45
CA VAL A 72 8.13 -7.05 -16.09
C VAL A 72 7.64 -8.10 -15.10
N VAL A 73 8.29 -8.19 -13.94
CA VAL A 73 7.89 -9.05 -12.82
C VAL A 73 7.13 -8.23 -11.78
N VAL A 74 6.04 -8.80 -11.23
CA VAL A 74 5.27 -8.23 -10.11
C VAL A 74 5.19 -9.27 -9.01
N ALA A 75 5.73 -8.98 -7.83
CA ALA A 75 5.78 -9.92 -6.72
C ALA A 75 5.02 -9.40 -5.49
N GLY A 76 4.06 -10.20 -5.00
CA GLY A 76 3.34 -9.95 -3.76
C GLY A 76 3.11 -11.24 -2.99
N VAL A 77 4.13 -11.63 -2.24
CA VAL A 77 4.23 -12.84 -1.44
C VAL A 77 4.50 -12.47 0.03
N PHE A 78 4.90 -13.43 0.86
CA PHE A 78 5.37 -13.12 2.21
C PHE A 78 6.68 -12.32 2.16
N PRO A 79 6.87 -11.33 3.03
CA PRO A 79 8.02 -10.41 2.99
C PRO A 79 9.39 -11.10 2.98
N GLU A 80 9.50 -12.27 3.62
CA GLU A 80 10.73 -13.05 3.71
C GLU A 80 11.21 -13.60 2.35
N LEU A 81 10.30 -13.68 1.37
CA LEU A 81 10.63 -14.14 0.01
C LEU A 81 10.95 -12.98 -0.94
N HIS A 82 10.62 -11.74 -0.59
CA HIS A 82 10.87 -10.58 -1.44
C HIS A 82 12.36 -10.46 -1.85
N PRO A 83 13.35 -10.61 -0.94
CA PRO A 83 14.76 -10.48 -1.30
C PRO A 83 15.22 -11.50 -2.35
N GLN A 84 14.77 -12.77 -2.23
CA GLN A 84 15.16 -13.82 -3.17
C GLN A 84 14.57 -13.57 -4.56
N ILE A 85 13.30 -13.19 -4.63
CA ILE A 85 12.60 -12.93 -5.90
C ILE A 85 13.17 -11.67 -6.56
N ALA A 86 13.37 -10.59 -5.79
CA ALA A 86 13.94 -9.35 -6.30
C ALA A 86 15.35 -9.58 -6.88
N ARG A 87 16.22 -10.27 -6.12
CA ARG A 87 17.55 -10.63 -6.57
C ARG A 87 17.53 -11.45 -7.87
N ALA A 88 16.67 -12.46 -7.96
CA ALA A 88 16.56 -13.31 -9.14
C ALA A 88 16.09 -12.51 -10.38
N ALA A 89 15.09 -11.65 -10.23
CA ALA A 89 14.60 -10.79 -11.31
C ALA A 89 15.67 -9.81 -11.78
N ILE A 90 16.40 -9.16 -10.86
CA ILE A 90 17.50 -8.23 -11.19
C ILE A 90 18.61 -8.98 -11.95
N LEU A 91 19.02 -10.16 -11.49
CA LEU A 91 20.04 -10.96 -12.17
C LEU A 91 19.62 -11.46 -13.56
N ALA A 92 18.31 -11.64 -13.76
CA ALA A 92 17.72 -11.95 -15.07
C ALA A 92 17.51 -10.71 -15.96
N GLY A 93 17.90 -9.51 -15.50
CA GLY A 93 17.72 -8.25 -16.21
C GLY A 93 16.26 -7.80 -16.32
N LYS A 94 15.36 -8.29 -15.45
CA LYS A 94 13.94 -7.99 -15.49
C LYS A 94 13.56 -6.92 -14.48
N PRO A 95 12.95 -5.81 -14.91
CA PRO A 95 12.32 -4.84 -14.01
C PRO A 95 11.33 -5.53 -13.08
N ILE A 96 11.34 -5.14 -11.79
CA ILE A 96 10.48 -5.77 -10.80
C ILE A 96 9.75 -4.75 -9.92
N TYR A 97 8.44 -4.95 -9.79
CA TYR A 97 7.58 -4.32 -8.78
C TYR A 97 7.42 -5.29 -7.61
N VAL A 98 7.95 -4.95 -6.44
CA VAL A 98 7.88 -5.76 -5.22
C VAL A 98 6.90 -5.11 -4.25
N GLU A 99 5.95 -5.88 -3.71
CA GLU A 99 5.11 -5.38 -2.63
C GLU A 99 5.93 -5.03 -1.39
N LYS A 100 5.37 -4.14 -0.61
CA LYS A 100 6.00 -3.69 0.63
C LYS A 100 5.92 -4.76 1.75
N PRO A 101 6.87 -4.77 2.68
CA PRO A 101 8.14 -4.03 2.65
C PRO A 101 9.07 -4.59 1.57
N LEU A 102 10.05 -3.82 1.12
CA LEU A 102 11.04 -4.31 0.13
C LEU A 102 11.74 -5.58 0.65
N ALA A 103 12.12 -5.55 1.92
CA ALA A 103 12.69 -6.69 2.67
C ALA A 103 12.42 -6.51 4.17
N PRO A 104 12.54 -7.59 4.99
CA PRO A 104 12.38 -7.52 6.44
C PRO A 104 13.46 -6.73 7.17
N THR A 105 14.65 -6.61 6.60
CA THR A 105 15.82 -5.97 7.22
C THR A 105 16.42 -4.88 6.32
N THR A 106 17.15 -3.95 6.93
CA THR A 106 17.87 -2.89 6.21
C THR A 106 19.00 -3.45 5.36
N GLU A 107 19.71 -4.47 5.84
CA GLU A 107 20.82 -5.11 5.15
C GLU A 107 20.34 -5.76 3.84
N GLU A 108 19.20 -6.45 3.87
CA GLU A 108 18.59 -7.02 2.67
C GLU A 108 18.11 -5.94 1.70
N CYS A 109 17.52 -4.84 2.21
CA CYS A 109 17.13 -3.71 1.37
C CYS A 109 18.34 -3.08 0.67
N GLN A 110 19.44 -2.85 1.39
CA GLN A 110 20.69 -2.30 0.84
C GLN A 110 21.29 -3.23 -0.20
N ALA A 111 21.25 -4.56 0.04
CA ALA A 111 21.77 -5.54 -0.93
C ALA A 111 20.95 -5.54 -2.23
N ILE A 112 19.62 -5.40 -2.15
CA ILE A 112 18.75 -5.27 -3.33
C ILE A 112 19.05 -3.96 -4.06
N GLN A 113 19.14 -2.85 -3.32
CA GLN A 113 19.42 -1.53 -3.89
C GLN A 113 20.76 -1.54 -4.66
N ALA A 114 21.83 -1.98 -4.01
CA ALA A 114 23.16 -2.03 -4.63
C ALA A 114 23.19 -2.91 -5.89
N LEU A 115 22.53 -4.08 -5.84
CA LEU A 115 22.46 -4.96 -7.00
C LEU A 115 21.64 -4.35 -8.15
N ALA A 116 20.53 -3.66 -7.85
CA ALA A 116 19.72 -2.97 -8.84
C ALA A 116 20.49 -1.85 -9.54
N GLU A 117 21.25 -1.07 -8.77
CA GLU A 117 22.13 -0.01 -9.28
C GLU A 117 23.26 -0.58 -10.15
N GLU A 118 23.97 -1.64 -9.67
CA GLU A 118 25.04 -2.32 -10.42
C GLU A 118 24.56 -2.82 -11.79
N ARG A 119 23.34 -3.38 -11.81
CA ARG A 119 22.76 -4.02 -13.02
C ARG A 119 21.96 -3.07 -13.89
N GLY A 120 21.69 -1.84 -13.44
CA GLY A 120 20.83 -0.90 -14.14
C GLY A 120 19.39 -1.38 -14.32
N VAL A 121 18.88 -2.20 -13.38
CA VAL A 121 17.54 -2.77 -13.44
C VAL A 121 16.59 -1.99 -12.53
N ALA A 122 15.45 -1.57 -13.06
CA ALA A 122 14.45 -0.84 -12.30
C ALA A 122 13.79 -1.75 -11.23
N VAL A 123 13.78 -1.27 -9.98
CA VAL A 123 13.07 -1.87 -8.86
C VAL A 123 12.10 -0.85 -8.29
N ALA A 124 10.81 -1.20 -8.21
CA ALA A 124 9.80 -0.41 -7.54
C ALA A 124 9.26 -1.14 -6.30
N VAL A 125 8.98 -0.38 -5.25
CA VAL A 125 8.35 -0.88 -4.02
C VAL A 125 6.88 -0.49 -3.99
N GLY A 126 6.01 -1.39 -3.54
CA GLY A 126 4.56 -1.27 -3.50
C GLY A 126 4.00 -0.16 -2.58
N PHE A 127 4.62 1.02 -2.56
CA PHE A 127 4.13 2.20 -1.85
C PHE A 127 3.09 2.95 -2.68
N ASN A 128 1.98 2.26 -2.92
CA ASN A 128 0.87 2.71 -3.75
C ASN A 128 0.30 4.09 -3.37
N ARG A 129 0.35 4.47 -2.07
CA ARG A 129 -0.23 5.72 -1.58
C ARG A 129 0.33 6.96 -2.25
N ARG A 130 1.55 6.90 -2.79
CA ARG A 130 2.13 7.99 -3.61
C ARG A 130 1.26 8.31 -4.83
N PHE A 131 0.55 7.33 -5.38
CA PHE A 131 -0.28 7.45 -6.59
C PHE A 131 -1.78 7.67 -6.31
N ALA A 132 -2.19 7.73 -5.06
CA ALA A 132 -3.57 8.07 -4.73
C ALA A 132 -3.90 9.49 -5.22
N PRO A 133 -5.06 9.71 -5.87
CA PRO A 133 -5.43 11.06 -6.33
C PRO A 133 -5.43 12.09 -5.20
N ALA A 134 -5.84 11.70 -4.00
CA ALA A 134 -5.76 12.55 -2.81
C ALA A 134 -4.31 12.93 -2.46
N THR A 135 -3.37 11.99 -2.57
CA THR A 135 -1.95 12.27 -2.31
C THR A 135 -1.35 13.24 -3.31
N GLN A 136 -1.76 13.19 -4.58
CA GLN A 136 -1.27 14.14 -5.57
C GLN A 136 -1.70 15.58 -5.23
N LEU A 137 -2.92 15.77 -4.72
CA LEU A 137 -3.38 17.07 -4.24
C LEU A 137 -2.61 17.50 -2.97
N LEU A 138 -2.37 16.59 -2.03
CA LEU A 138 -1.55 16.87 -0.85
C LEU A 138 -0.12 17.27 -1.27
N LYS A 139 0.50 16.53 -2.20
CA LYS A 139 1.86 16.85 -2.70
C LYS A 139 1.94 18.25 -3.27
N GLU A 140 0.90 18.67 -4.01
CA GLU A 140 0.84 20.05 -4.51
C GLU A 140 0.71 21.08 -3.37
N ALA A 141 -0.07 20.78 -2.32
CA ALA A 141 -0.19 21.65 -1.14
C ALA A 141 1.16 21.81 -0.41
N PHE A 142 1.85 20.69 -0.16
CA PHE A 142 3.17 20.69 0.48
C PHE A 142 4.21 21.43 -0.38
N ARG A 143 4.20 21.22 -1.69
CA ARG A 143 5.13 21.90 -2.61
C ARG A 143 4.98 23.42 -2.63
N ARG A 144 3.78 23.93 -2.33
CA ARG A 144 3.51 25.38 -2.23
C ARG A 144 3.92 25.98 -0.90
N SER A 145 4.17 25.16 0.12
CA SER A 145 4.66 25.62 1.41
C SER A 145 6.16 25.89 1.35
N ALA A 146 6.57 27.10 1.69
CA ALA A 146 7.99 27.47 1.75
C ALA A 146 8.66 27.10 3.07
N SER A 147 7.89 26.70 4.08
CA SER A 147 8.34 26.41 5.45
C SER A 147 8.28 24.92 5.76
N PRO A 148 9.04 24.47 6.76
CA PRO A 148 8.85 23.15 7.33
C PRO A 148 7.39 22.94 7.79
N ALA A 149 6.91 21.73 7.70
CA ALA A 149 5.56 21.34 8.08
C ALA A 149 5.52 20.57 9.40
N THR A 150 4.42 20.75 10.16
CA THR A 150 4.08 19.85 11.26
C THR A 150 2.94 18.95 10.82
N VAL A 151 3.15 17.62 10.89
CA VAL A 151 2.20 16.64 10.37
C VAL A 151 1.75 15.68 11.46
N TYR A 152 0.46 15.45 11.56
CA TYR A 152 -0.13 14.34 12.29
C TYR A 152 -0.69 13.32 11.29
N TYR A 153 -0.38 12.05 11.50
CA TYR A 153 -0.93 10.96 10.71
C TYR A 153 -1.48 9.85 11.62
N ARG A 154 -2.74 9.48 11.43
CA ARG A 154 -3.32 8.31 12.07
C ARG A 154 -3.53 7.20 11.05
N ILE A 155 -3.10 5.98 11.41
CA ILE A 155 -3.48 4.74 10.75
C ILE A 155 -3.97 3.75 11.81
N ALA A 156 -5.28 3.55 11.88
CA ALA A 156 -5.91 2.73 12.91
C ALA A 156 -6.97 1.81 12.30
N ASP A 157 -6.88 0.54 12.65
CA ASP A 157 -7.80 -0.52 12.22
C ASP A 157 -8.08 -1.46 13.39
N ASP A 158 -9.13 -2.25 13.36
CA ASP A 158 -9.30 -3.34 14.33
C ASP A 158 -8.68 -4.62 13.76
N ASP A 159 -7.37 -4.79 13.98
CA ASP A 159 -6.63 -5.95 13.50
C ASP A 159 -6.95 -7.25 14.28
N ARG A 160 -7.62 -7.15 15.41
CA ARG A 160 -8.06 -8.30 16.23
C ARG A 160 -9.09 -9.14 15.51
N ILE A 161 -9.87 -8.52 14.62
CA ILE A 161 -10.90 -9.19 13.83
C ILE A 161 -10.41 -9.73 12.49
N ARG A 162 -9.10 -9.79 12.26
CA ARG A 162 -8.57 -10.42 11.04
C ARG A 162 -8.83 -11.92 11.07
N PRO A 163 -9.18 -12.52 9.91
CA PRO A 163 -9.23 -13.98 9.81
C PRO A 163 -7.89 -14.62 10.18
N PRO A 164 -7.88 -15.83 10.76
CA PRO A 164 -6.66 -16.49 11.27
C PRO A 164 -5.51 -16.54 10.26
N GLU A 165 -5.78 -16.72 8.99
CA GLU A 165 -4.79 -16.74 7.92
C GLU A 165 -4.10 -15.40 7.66
N GLN A 166 -4.58 -14.32 8.29
CA GLN A 166 -4.00 -12.98 8.20
C GLN A 166 -3.33 -12.51 9.50
N HIS A 167 -3.32 -13.34 10.56
CA HIS A 167 -2.75 -12.95 11.85
C HIS A 167 -1.24 -12.65 11.81
N TRP A 168 -0.52 -13.16 10.83
CA TRP A 168 0.88 -12.83 10.62
C TRP A 168 1.13 -11.32 10.44
N LYS A 169 0.14 -10.57 9.93
CA LYS A 169 0.24 -9.11 9.78
C LYS A 169 0.28 -8.37 11.10
N ASN A 170 -0.22 -8.99 12.17
CA ASN A 170 -0.29 -8.36 13.50
C ASN A 170 1.04 -8.47 14.25
N ALA A 171 1.94 -9.35 13.81
CA ALA A 171 3.21 -9.60 14.49
C ALA A 171 4.15 -8.39 14.49
N ASP A 172 4.11 -7.57 13.43
CA ASP A 172 4.94 -6.37 13.31
C ASP A 172 4.22 -5.28 12.50
N ARG A 173 3.37 -4.51 13.17
CA ARG A 173 2.61 -3.44 12.53
C ARG A 173 3.50 -2.33 11.94
N LEU A 174 4.64 -2.04 12.58
CA LEU A 174 5.56 -1.03 12.07
C LEU A 174 6.08 -1.36 10.66
N LEU A 175 6.38 -2.64 10.41
CA LEU A 175 6.87 -3.11 9.13
C LEU A 175 5.75 -3.47 8.14
N THR A 176 4.57 -3.92 8.63
CA THR A 176 3.49 -4.37 7.74
C THR A 176 2.51 -3.28 7.32
N GLU A 177 2.31 -2.25 8.16
CA GLU A 177 1.36 -1.15 7.89
C GLU A 177 2.00 0.23 7.99
N THR A 178 2.71 0.53 9.09
CA THR A 178 3.25 1.87 9.32
C THR A 178 4.36 2.23 8.34
N VAL A 179 5.03 1.23 7.76
CA VAL A 179 6.03 1.40 6.69
C VAL A 179 5.49 2.21 5.49
N HIS A 180 4.21 2.09 5.18
CA HIS A 180 3.56 2.93 4.17
C HIS A 180 3.57 4.42 4.53
N ILE A 181 3.45 4.73 5.83
CA ILE A 181 3.36 6.10 6.30
C ILE A 181 4.74 6.73 6.39
N PHE A 182 5.76 5.95 6.76
CA PHE A 182 7.15 6.40 6.68
C PHE A 182 7.53 6.83 5.26
N ASP A 183 7.16 6.02 4.26
CA ASP A 183 7.36 6.36 2.86
C ASP A 183 6.54 7.59 2.42
N LEU A 184 5.24 7.60 2.73
CA LEU A 184 4.34 8.68 2.30
C LEU A 184 4.77 10.03 2.86
N LEU A 185 5.16 10.10 4.13
CA LEU A 185 5.58 11.35 4.76
C LEU A 185 6.91 11.85 4.19
N ALA A 186 7.90 10.98 3.98
CA ALA A 186 9.14 11.36 3.31
C ALA A 186 8.88 11.88 1.88
N TYR A 187 7.96 11.24 1.14
CA TYR A 187 7.53 11.67 -0.18
C TYR A 187 6.84 13.05 -0.16
N LEU A 188 5.90 13.29 0.76
CA LEU A 188 5.17 14.57 0.86
C LEU A 188 6.07 15.72 1.28
N LEU A 189 6.90 15.48 2.31
CA LEU A 189 7.82 16.47 2.86
C LEU A 189 9.06 16.71 1.98
N ALA A 190 9.32 15.82 1.01
CA ALA A 190 10.54 15.82 0.19
C ALA A 190 11.80 15.93 1.04
N ALA A 191 11.87 15.19 2.15
CA ALA A 191 12.93 15.28 3.15
C ALA A 191 13.24 13.91 3.76
N GLU A 192 14.51 13.71 4.10
CA GLU A 192 14.98 12.52 4.77
C GLU A 192 14.62 12.56 6.27
N PRO A 193 14.09 11.45 6.84
CA PRO A 193 13.93 11.30 8.28
C PRO A 193 15.31 11.17 8.95
N VAL A 194 15.52 11.91 10.04
CA VAL A 194 16.84 11.94 10.72
C VAL A 194 16.79 11.40 12.14
N ARG A 195 15.62 11.39 12.78
CA ARG A 195 15.47 10.91 14.15
C ARG A 195 14.08 10.36 14.38
N ILE A 196 13.98 9.26 15.12
CA ILE A 196 12.72 8.62 15.50
C ILE A 196 12.65 8.40 17.00
N ASP A 197 11.54 8.79 17.62
CA ASP A 197 11.18 8.47 18.99
C ASP A 197 9.83 7.77 19.00
N ALA A 198 9.74 6.57 19.59
CA ALA A 198 8.54 5.76 19.58
C ALA A 198 8.15 5.33 20.99
N ARG A 199 6.84 5.33 21.26
CA ARG A 199 6.21 4.86 22.50
C ARG A 199 5.03 3.96 22.14
N ALA A 200 4.75 2.96 22.97
CA ALA A 200 3.59 2.09 22.79
C ALA A 200 2.79 2.02 24.09
N THR A 201 1.46 2.08 23.96
CA THR A 201 0.55 1.78 25.08
C THR A 201 0.47 0.27 25.30
N ARG A 202 0.53 -0.49 24.21
CA ARG A 202 0.51 -1.95 24.14
C ARG A 202 1.02 -2.39 22.78
N PRO A 203 1.36 -3.68 22.52
CA PRO A 203 1.81 -4.14 21.21
C PRO A 203 0.83 -3.78 20.11
N GLY A 204 1.30 -3.12 19.05
CA GLY A 204 0.48 -2.68 17.91
C GLY A 204 -0.36 -1.42 18.17
N ASP A 205 -0.02 -0.64 19.19
CA ASP A 205 -0.68 0.63 19.53
C ASP A 205 0.42 1.67 19.80
N ASP A 206 1.00 2.18 18.71
CA ASP A 206 2.26 2.90 18.70
C ASP A 206 2.05 4.39 18.40
N LEU A 207 2.80 5.25 19.11
CA LEU A 207 2.99 6.65 18.77
C LEU A 207 4.45 6.83 18.35
N VAL A 208 4.66 7.30 17.13
CA VAL A 208 5.99 7.52 16.53
C VAL A 208 6.18 8.99 16.18
N LEU A 209 7.20 9.62 16.74
CA LEU A 209 7.64 10.97 16.39
C LEU A 209 8.83 10.88 15.45
N ILE A 210 8.84 11.72 14.41
CA ILE A 210 9.89 11.74 13.39
C ILE A 210 10.34 13.17 13.17
N ASP A 211 11.64 13.40 13.23
CA ASP A 211 12.28 14.64 12.80
C ASP A 211 12.83 14.44 11.39
N TYR A 212 12.66 15.45 10.53
CA TYR A 212 13.13 15.45 9.14
C TYR A 212 14.23 16.48 8.93
N ALA A 213 15.13 16.21 7.97
CA ALA A 213 16.31 17.03 7.69
C ALA A 213 15.99 18.49 7.31
N ASN A 214 14.78 18.74 6.75
CA ASN A 214 14.32 20.09 6.41
C ASN A 214 13.66 20.85 7.58
N GLY A 215 13.73 20.32 8.80
CA GLY A 215 13.12 20.91 9.99
C GLY A 215 11.62 20.60 10.16
N SER A 216 11.03 19.77 9.30
CA SER A 216 9.65 19.28 9.50
C SER A 216 9.59 18.21 10.59
N HIS A 217 8.44 18.07 11.22
CA HIS A 217 8.17 17.05 12.23
C HIS A 217 6.87 16.31 11.91
N ALA A 218 6.84 15.01 12.23
CA ALA A 218 5.62 14.23 12.12
C ALA A 218 5.35 13.42 13.39
N ALA A 219 4.05 13.26 13.72
CA ALA A 219 3.56 12.34 14.71
C ALA A 219 2.65 11.30 14.04
N ILE A 220 2.98 10.01 14.17
CA ILE A 220 2.18 8.91 13.63
C ILE A 220 1.52 8.17 14.79
N LEU A 221 0.18 8.14 14.82
CA LEU A 221 -0.58 7.21 15.64
C LEU A 221 -0.90 5.97 14.80
N SER A 222 -0.29 4.85 15.13
CA SER A 222 -0.52 3.55 14.46
C SER A 222 -1.14 2.58 15.45
N SER A 223 -2.38 2.12 15.20
CA SER A 223 -3.11 1.28 16.17
C SER A 223 -3.82 0.11 15.49
N SER A 224 -3.69 -1.06 16.12
CA SER A 224 -4.46 -2.28 15.83
C SER A 224 -5.77 -2.37 16.61
N TYR A 225 -6.13 -1.33 17.38
CA TYR A 225 -7.27 -1.30 18.30
C TYR A 225 -8.31 -0.24 17.94
N GLY A 226 -8.31 0.18 16.70
CA GLY A 226 -9.30 1.13 16.18
C GLY A 226 -10.69 0.51 16.05
N SER A 227 -11.65 1.33 15.62
CA SER A 227 -12.99 0.90 15.23
C SER A 227 -13.09 0.79 13.71
N LEU A 228 -13.82 -0.20 13.21
CA LEU A 228 -14.15 -0.28 11.79
C LEU A 228 -15.01 0.90 11.33
N ALA A 229 -15.78 1.52 12.21
CA ALA A 229 -16.67 2.65 11.89
C ALA A 229 -15.91 3.96 11.64
N GLN A 230 -14.67 4.11 12.14
CA GLN A 230 -13.88 5.32 11.86
C GLN A 230 -13.09 5.22 10.55
N PRO A 231 -12.72 6.33 9.89
CA PRO A 231 -11.76 6.30 8.79
C PRO A 231 -10.46 5.63 9.24
N LYS A 232 -9.94 4.70 8.45
CA LYS A 232 -8.68 4.01 8.80
C LYS A 232 -7.52 4.99 8.85
N GLU A 233 -7.45 5.90 7.88
CA GLU A 233 -6.32 6.80 7.71
C GLU A 233 -6.79 8.26 7.76
N ARG A 234 -6.05 9.09 8.51
CA ARG A 234 -6.22 10.54 8.55
C ARG A 234 -4.86 11.22 8.57
N LEU A 235 -4.71 12.22 7.73
CA LEU A 235 -3.58 13.15 7.76
C LEU A 235 -4.10 14.54 8.11
N GLU A 236 -3.36 15.26 8.94
CA GLU A 236 -3.52 16.68 9.20
C GLU A 236 -2.13 17.32 9.16
N ALA A 237 -1.97 18.39 8.39
CA ALA A 237 -0.71 19.11 8.28
C ALA A 237 -0.90 20.60 8.38
N ILE A 238 -0.08 21.23 9.21
CA ILE A 238 0.05 22.68 9.29
C ILE A 238 1.21 23.08 8.38
N LEU A 239 0.88 23.95 7.43
CA LEU A 239 1.78 24.50 6.42
C LEU A 239 1.97 25.99 6.65
N ASP A 240 2.84 26.65 5.84
CA ASP A 240 2.96 28.11 5.93
C ASP A 240 1.63 28.79 5.54
N ARG A 241 1.01 29.43 6.51
CA ARG A 241 -0.28 30.18 6.40
C ARG A 241 -1.45 29.33 5.92
N GLY A 242 -1.37 28.01 6.05
CA GLY A 242 -2.45 27.13 5.65
C GLY A 242 -2.39 25.77 6.32
N ALA A 243 -3.42 24.97 6.06
CA ALA A 243 -3.48 23.58 6.53
C ALA A 243 -4.16 22.69 5.51
N VAL A 244 -3.88 21.39 5.59
CA VAL A 244 -4.60 20.35 4.85
C VAL A 244 -4.98 19.21 5.76
N GLU A 245 -6.14 18.63 5.50
CA GLU A 245 -6.61 17.40 6.13
C GLU A 245 -7.00 16.40 5.04
N MET A 246 -6.74 15.12 5.27
CA MET A 246 -7.16 14.02 4.40
C MET A 246 -7.80 12.93 5.25
N ASP A 247 -8.97 12.45 4.84
CA ASP A 247 -9.64 11.31 5.44
C ASP A 247 -9.73 10.16 4.42
N ASP A 248 -9.02 9.07 4.72
CA ASP A 248 -9.02 7.76 4.03
C ASP A 248 -8.92 7.85 2.50
N PHE A 249 -8.27 8.88 1.97
CA PHE A 249 -8.10 9.20 0.54
C PHE A 249 -9.41 9.49 -0.21
N VAL A 250 -10.52 9.65 0.48
CA VAL A 250 -11.82 9.97 -0.15
C VAL A 250 -12.15 11.46 -0.11
N GLU A 251 -11.58 12.21 0.82
CA GLU A 251 -11.78 13.65 0.94
C GLU A 251 -10.51 14.34 1.42
N VAL A 252 -10.17 15.48 0.77
CA VAL A 252 -9.15 16.43 1.22
C VAL A 252 -9.82 17.77 1.47
N ARG A 253 -9.52 18.36 2.62
CA ARG A 253 -9.90 19.74 2.98
C ARG A 253 -8.65 20.60 3.06
N SER A 254 -8.73 21.83 2.57
CA SER A 254 -7.65 22.79 2.64
C SER A 254 -8.15 24.12 3.25
N TYR A 255 -7.26 24.76 3.98
CA TYR A 255 -7.52 26.01 4.69
C TYR A 255 -6.40 26.99 4.38
N GLY A 256 -6.75 28.18 3.89
CA GLY A 256 -5.80 29.25 3.65
C GLY A 256 -4.77 29.01 2.52
N LEU A 257 -4.96 28.02 1.68
CA LEU A 257 -4.03 27.68 0.58
C LEU A 257 -4.57 28.18 -0.76
N PRO A 258 -4.03 29.28 -1.33
CA PRO A 258 -4.47 29.82 -2.60
C PRO A 258 -4.32 28.79 -3.74
N GLY A 259 -5.38 28.66 -4.58
CA GLY A 259 -5.38 27.78 -5.74
C GLY A 259 -5.57 26.29 -5.41
N ILE A 260 -5.86 25.95 -4.16
CA ILE A 260 -6.34 24.62 -3.76
C ILE A 260 -7.79 24.76 -3.29
N ALA A 261 -8.70 23.92 -3.84
CA ALA A 261 -10.11 23.97 -3.46
C ALA A 261 -10.29 23.68 -1.97
N PRO A 262 -11.17 24.41 -1.25
CA PRO A 262 -11.40 24.19 0.19
C PRO A 262 -11.81 22.77 0.55
N ARG A 263 -12.42 22.05 -0.40
CA ARG A 263 -12.80 20.64 -0.28
C ARG A 263 -12.74 19.97 -1.62
N THR A 264 -12.05 18.82 -1.68
CA THR A 264 -12.00 17.94 -2.86
C THR A 264 -12.36 16.53 -2.46
N ARG A 265 -13.26 15.89 -3.21
CA ARG A 265 -13.70 14.52 -3.01
C ARG A 265 -13.18 13.64 -4.13
N PHE A 266 -12.88 12.38 -3.81
CA PHE A 266 -12.31 11.45 -4.75
C PHE A 266 -13.23 10.23 -4.88
N ALA A 267 -13.35 9.71 -6.10
CA ALA A 267 -14.11 8.49 -6.38
C ALA A 267 -13.52 7.28 -5.64
N GLY A 268 -14.36 6.34 -5.32
CA GLY A 268 -13.90 5.06 -4.82
C GLY A 268 -13.30 4.19 -5.93
N ARG A 269 -12.69 3.07 -5.56
CA ARG A 269 -12.13 2.11 -6.49
C ARG A 269 -13.16 1.04 -6.88
N PRO A 270 -13.36 0.75 -8.18
CA PRO A 270 -14.23 -0.34 -8.59
C PRO A 270 -13.58 -1.71 -8.40
N TYR A 271 -14.40 -2.73 -8.12
CA TYR A 271 -14.00 -4.13 -7.98
C TYR A 271 -14.77 -5.04 -8.92
N ASP A 272 -14.10 -6.10 -9.40
CA ASP A 272 -14.73 -7.11 -10.24
C ASP A 272 -15.78 -7.91 -9.45
N GLY A 273 -16.97 -8.02 -10.03
CA GLY A 273 -18.06 -8.80 -9.46
C GLY A 273 -18.72 -8.19 -8.22
N CYS A 274 -18.49 -6.90 -7.94
CA CYS A 274 -19.12 -6.16 -6.86
C CYS A 274 -20.06 -5.08 -7.39
N ASP A 275 -21.05 -4.71 -6.57
CA ASP A 275 -21.79 -3.48 -6.74
C ASP A 275 -20.91 -2.30 -6.39
N ASN A 276 -20.57 -1.51 -7.39
CA ASN A 276 -19.60 -0.41 -7.27
C ASN A 276 -20.25 0.94 -6.91
N ARG A 277 -21.43 0.97 -6.28
CA ARG A 277 -22.12 2.21 -5.86
C ARG A 277 -21.27 3.11 -4.98
N HIS A 278 -20.33 2.56 -4.20
CA HIS A 278 -19.38 3.34 -3.39
C HIS A 278 -18.48 4.25 -4.23
N VAL A 279 -18.19 3.91 -5.48
CA VAL A 279 -17.33 4.71 -6.37
C VAL A 279 -17.91 6.10 -6.55
N GLU A 280 -19.18 6.20 -6.97
CA GLU A 280 -19.88 7.48 -7.13
C GLU A 280 -20.25 8.11 -5.79
N ALA A 281 -20.60 7.30 -4.78
CA ALA A 281 -20.98 7.82 -3.48
C ALA A 281 -19.82 8.60 -2.83
N PHE A 282 -18.59 8.11 -2.94
CA PHE A 282 -17.41 8.82 -2.46
C PHE A 282 -17.15 10.09 -3.26
N ALA A 283 -17.28 10.06 -4.60
CA ALA A 283 -17.13 11.25 -5.44
C ALA A 283 -18.13 12.35 -5.08
N ARG A 284 -19.35 11.99 -4.69
CA ARG A 284 -20.42 12.95 -4.37
C ARG A 284 -20.41 13.42 -2.92
N ARG A 285 -20.24 12.49 -1.96
CA ARG A 285 -20.41 12.76 -0.51
C ARG A 285 -19.13 12.60 0.31
N GLY A 286 -18.03 12.09 -0.28
CA GLY A 286 -16.73 11.98 0.36
C GLY A 286 -16.76 11.21 1.69
N LEU A 287 -16.28 11.87 2.74
CA LEU A 287 -16.19 11.29 4.08
C LEU A 287 -17.53 10.80 4.63
N GLU A 288 -18.63 11.49 4.36
CA GLU A 288 -19.97 11.07 4.82
C GLU A 288 -20.34 9.68 4.29
N ALA A 289 -20.17 9.45 3.00
CA ALA A 289 -20.45 8.16 2.38
C ALA A 289 -19.51 7.05 2.89
N LEU A 290 -18.26 7.39 3.17
CA LEU A 290 -17.30 6.47 3.77
C LEU A 290 -17.75 6.04 5.17
N LEU A 291 -18.11 6.99 6.03
CA LEU A 291 -18.56 6.73 7.39
C LEU A 291 -19.81 5.86 7.43
N GLU A 292 -20.78 6.14 6.56
CA GLU A 292 -21.99 5.33 6.40
C GLU A 292 -21.65 3.88 6.00
N MET A 293 -20.77 3.71 5.02
CA MET A 293 -20.33 2.38 4.58
C MET A 293 -19.59 1.64 5.71
N ARG A 294 -18.71 2.33 6.43
CA ARG A 294 -17.91 1.75 7.53
C ARG A 294 -18.78 1.35 8.72
N SER A 295 -19.75 2.18 9.10
CA SER A 295 -20.71 1.86 10.18
C SER A 295 -21.56 0.62 9.85
N ARG A 296 -22.09 0.54 8.63
CA ARG A 296 -22.82 -0.66 8.17
C ARG A 296 -21.96 -1.92 8.19
N TYR A 297 -20.67 -1.78 7.84
CA TYR A 297 -19.73 -2.89 7.89
C TYR A 297 -19.48 -3.35 9.33
N GLU A 298 -19.23 -2.43 10.25
CA GLU A 298 -19.06 -2.74 11.68
C GLU A 298 -20.31 -3.39 12.29
N GLU A 299 -21.50 -2.87 12.00
CA GLU A 299 -22.78 -3.43 12.45
C GLU A 299 -22.95 -4.87 11.96
N ALA A 300 -22.70 -5.13 10.67
CA ALA A 300 -22.80 -6.47 10.11
C ALA A 300 -21.83 -7.46 10.77
N MET A 301 -20.61 -7.03 11.07
CA MET A 301 -19.59 -7.84 11.76
C MET A 301 -19.97 -8.09 13.23
N ARG A 302 -20.49 -7.09 13.92
CA ARG A 302 -20.95 -7.19 15.31
C ARG A 302 -22.12 -8.17 15.41
N ASP A 303 -23.17 -7.96 14.63
CA ASP A 303 -24.41 -8.77 14.66
C ASP A 303 -24.17 -10.22 14.22
N ALA A 304 -23.18 -10.45 13.38
CA ALA A 304 -22.79 -11.79 12.98
C ALA A 304 -21.93 -12.51 14.03
N GLY A 305 -21.43 -11.79 15.05
CA GLY A 305 -20.58 -12.33 16.10
C GLY A 305 -19.08 -12.30 15.78
N VAL A 306 -18.65 -11.76 14.64
CA VAL A 306 -17.23 -11.70 14.25
C VAL A 306 -16.40 -10.84 15.21
N LEU A 307 -16.96 -9.75 15.76
CA LEU A 307 -16.26 -8.91 16.72
C LEU A 307 -16.06 -9.59 18.09
N ALA A 308 -16.88 -10.61 18.40
CA ALA A 308 -16.74 -11.40 19.62
C ALA A 308 -15.74 -12.54 19.44
N ASP A 309 -15.76 -13.21 18.28
CA ASP A 309 -14.84 -14.28 17.90
C ASP A 309 -14.53 -14.24 16.41
N SER A 310 -13.37 -13.71 16.06
CA SER A 310 -12.91 -13.62 14.68
C SER A 310 -12.43 -14.95 14.09
N SER A 311 -12.32 -16.01 14.87
CA SER A 311 -12.00 -17.36 14.41
C SER A 311 -13.23 -18.17 13.93
N ASP A 312 -14.45 -17.71 14.26
CA ASP A 312 -15.70 -18.36 13.85
C ASP A 312 -15.96 -18.14 12.36
N ALA A 313 -15.69 -19.17 11.54
CA ALA A 313 -15.96 -19.15 10.09
C ALA A 313 -17.45 -18.97 9.76
N ALA A 314 -18.37 -19.47 10.61
CA ALA A 314 -19.80 -19.28 10.40
C ALA A 314 -20.21 -17.82 10.66
N ALA A 315 -19.61 -17.16 11.63
CA ALA A 315 -19.79 -15.72 11.85
C ALA A 315 -19.39 -14.90 10.61
N TRP A 316 -18.25 -15.20 10.02
CA TRP A 316 -17.81 -14.57 8.77
C TRP A 316 -18.77 -14.79 7.63
N GLN A 317 -19.32 -15.99 7.50
CA GLN A 317 -20.31 -16.27 6.46
C GLN A 317 -21.61 -15.49 6.70
N ARG A 318 -22.10 -15.41 7.95
CA ARG A 318 -23.26 -14.57 8.30
C ARG A 318 -23.02 -13.09 7.98
N ALA A 319 -21.84 -12.56 8.30
CA ALA A 319 -21.49 -11.19 7.97
C ALA A 319 -21.51 -10.94 6.45
N ARG A 320 -20.91 -11.84 5.66
CA ARG A 320 -20.93 -11.75 4.19
C ARG A 320 -22.33 -11.71 3.62
N LEU A 321 -23.23 -12.58 4.10
CA LEU A 321 -24.63 -12.59 3.67
C LEU A 321 -25.35 -11.27 3.97
N ARG A 322 -25.11 -10.67 5.15
CA ARG A 322 -25.67 -9.35 5.50
C ARG A 322 -25.14 -8.22 4.64
N LEU A 323 -23.90 -8.29 4.26
CA LEU A 323 -23.23 -7.27 3.41
C LEU A 323 -23.56 -7.42 1.91
N GLY A 324 -24.16 -8.55 1.52
CA GLY A 324 -24.55 -8.88 0.14
C GLY A 324 -23.58 -9.86 -0.54
N GLU A 325 -24.08 -10.56 -1.56
CA GLU A 325 -23.27 -11.44 -2.41
C GLU A 325 -23.32 -10.96 -3.87
N PRO A 326 -22.15 -10.87 -4.55
CA PRO A 326 -20.80 -11.09 -4.01
C PRO A 326 -20.48 -10.09 -2.89
N PRO A 327 -19.65 -10.49 -1.90
CA PRO A 327 -19.36 -9.60 -0.77
C PRO A 327 -18.79 -8.28 -1.30
N PRO A 328 -19.20 -7.14 -0.71
CA PRO A 328 -18.66 -5.85 -1.08
C PRO A 328 -17.12 -5.87 -0.93
N PRO A 329 -16.39 -4.97 -1.61
CA PRO A 329 -14.96 -4.87 -1.46
C PRO A 329 -14.60 -4.71 0.01
N GLN A 330 -13.48 -5.28 0.43
CA GLN A 330 -13.03 -5.04 1.80
C GLN A 330 -12.96 -3.53 2.01
N ILE A 331 -13.55 -3.08 3.10
CA ILE A 331 -13.76 -1.65 3.41
C ILE A 331 -12.50 -0.79 3.22
N ASN A 332 -11.31 -1.32 3.54
CA ASN A 332 -10.04 -0.60 3.42
C ASN A 332 -9.54 -0.46 1.97
N TYR A 333 -10.16 -1.14 1.02
CA TYR A 333 -9.81 -1.10 -0.41
C TYR A 333 -10.82 -0.32 -1.25
N ALA A 334 -11.89 0.17 -0.65
CA ALA A 334 -12.96 0.90 -1.35
C ALA A 334 -12.49 2.29 -1.83
N ALA A 335 -11.61 2.95 -1.08
CA ALA A 335 -10.96 4.20 -1.51
C ALA A 335 -9.88 3.92 -2.57
N ASP A 336 -9.69 4.85 -3.51
CA ASP A 336 -8.58 4.76 -4.46
C ASP A 336 -7.28 5.22 -3.78
N LYS A 337 -6.48 4.25 -3.38
CA LYS A 337 -5.16 4.46 -2.77
C LYS A 337 -4.02 4.30 -3.79
N GLY A 338 -4.31 4.32 -5.09
CA GLY A 338 -3.32 4.41 -6.15
C GLY A 338 -2.69 3.09 -6.62
N TRP A 339 -3.20 1.91 -6.23
CA TRP A 339 -2.59 0.63 -6.60
C TRP A 339 -2.50 0.41 -8.12
N GLY A 340 -3.57 0.72 -8.85
CA GLY A 340 -3.60 0.56 -10.30
C GLY A 340 -2.62 1.50 -10.99
N ALA A 341 -2.69 2.78 -10.64
CA ALA A 341 -1.81 3.80 -11.21
C ALA A 341 -0.33 3.52 -10.93
N ALA A 342 0.01 3.07 -9.71
CA ALA A 342 1.38 2.70 -9.35
C ALA A 342 1.92 1.55 -10.20
N LEU A 343 1.11 0.50 -10.43
CA LEU A 343 1.52 -0.64 -11.22
C LEU A 343 1.66 -0.30 -12.71
N GLU A 344 0.68 0.39 -13.28
CA GLU A 344 0.72 0.80 -14.69
C GLU A 344 1.88 1.74 -14.98
N GLU A 345 2.11 2.75 -14.13
CA GLU A 345 3.25 3.66 -14.26
C GLU A 345 4.57 2.90 -14.29
N PHE A 346 4.77 1.96 -13.35
CA PHE A 346 5.99 1.17 -13.33
C PHE A 346 6.19 0.35 -14.59
N CYS A 347 5.16 -0.39 -15.01
CA CYS A 347 5.25 -1.25 -16.19
C CYS A 347 5.54 -0.44 -17.46
N LEU A 348 4.87 0.69 -17.65
CA LEU A 348 5.08 1.58 -18.79
C LEU A 348 6.50 2.17 -18.77
N ALA A 349 6.92 2.74 -17.65
CA ALA A 349 8.24 3.34 -17.51
C ALA A 349 9.37 2.33 -17.76
N ALA A 350 9.24 1.13 -17.22
CA ALA A 350 10.24 0.08 -17.36
C ALA A 350 10.47 -0.33 -18.82
N VAL A 351 9.39 -0.44 -19.63
CA VAL A 351 9.50 -0.82 -21.04
C VAL A 351 9.92 0.35 -21.91
N GLU A 352 9.53 1.57 -21.55
CA GLU A 352 9.94 2.81 -22.24
C GLU A 352 11.39 3.21 -21.92
N GLY A 353 12.05 2.55 -20.97
CA GLY A 353 13.42 2.86 -20.56
C GLY A 353 13.55 4.20 -19.82
N ARG A 354 12.46 4.72 -19.25
CA ARG A 354 12.45 5.92 -18.43
C ARG A 354 12.47 5.60 -16.95
N GLN A 355 12.90 6.54 -16.14
CA GLN A 355 12.84 6.40 -14.67
C GLN A 355 11.37 6.34 -14.20
N PRO A 356 10.94 5.29 -13.50
CA PRO A 356 9.60 5.23 -12.89
C PRO A 356 9.42 6.30 -11.80
N ALA A 357 8.21 6.85 -11.70
CA ALA A 357 7.84 7.75 -10.60
C ALA A 357 7.55 7.01 -9.29
N ASN A 358 7.67 5.70 -9.29
CA ASN A 358 7.44 4.82 -8.15
C ASN A 358 8.52 5.00 -7.05
N ALA A 359 8.18 4.54 -5.86
CA ALA A 359 9.17 4.37 -4.80
C ALA A 359 10.25 3.39 -5.25
N THR A 360 11.51 3.80 -5.14
CA THR A 360 12.69 3.02 -5.53
C THR A 360 13.10 2.02 -4.43
N ALA A 361 14.12 1.22 -4.71
CA ALA A 361 14.74 0.37 -3.68
C ALA A 361 15.33 1.22 -2.52
N ALA A 362 15.87 2.42 -2.80
CA ALA A 362 16.34 3.35 -1.78
C ALA A 362 15.20 3.85 -0.89
N ASP A 363 14.05 4.18 -1.48
CA ASP A 363 12.84 4.53 -0.70
C ASP A 363 12.38 3.36 0.18
N GLY A 364 12.46 2.13 -0.35
CA GLY A 364 12.17 0.90 0.40
C GLY A 364 13.10 0.70 1.59
N ASN A 365 14.40 0.91 1.38
CA ASN A 365 15.41 0.88 2.44
C ASN A 365 15.12 1.93 3.51
N ARG A 366 14.89 3.18 3.13
CA ARG A 366 14.54 4.27 4.04
C ARG A 366 13.33 3.95 4.90
N ALA A 367 12.24 3.48 4.30
CA ALA A 367 11.02 3.16 5.03
C ALA A 367 11.22 1.97 5.99
N THR A 368 11.97 0.94 5.59
CA THR A 368 12.36 -0.18 6.45
C THR A 368 13.26 0.28 7.59
N ALA A 369 14.23 1.16 7.34
CA ALA A 369 15.10 1.75 8.35
C ALA A 369 14.30 2.51 9.42
N CYS A 370 13.27 3.28 9.02
CA CYS A 370 12.35 3.93 9.95
C CYS A 370 11.62 2.92 10.84
N ALA A 371 11.10 1.82 10.28
CA ALA A 371 10.43 0.78 11.06
C ALA A 371 11.38 0.09 12.05
N VAL A 372 12.61 -0.20 11.64
CA VAL A 372 13.67 -0.78 12.49
C VAL A 372 14.04 0.18 13.61
N ALA A 373 14.24 1.48 13.31
CA ALA A 373 14.53 2.51 14.30
C ALA A 373 13.40 2.70 15.31
N ALA A 374 12.14 2.71 14.86
CA ALA A 374 10.98 2.78 15.75
C ALA A 374 10.94 1.58 16.70
N ARG A 375 11.15 0.35 16.20
CA ARG A 375 11.25 -0.85 17.07
C ARG A 375 12.40 -0.75 18.07
N ARG A 376 13.55 -0.20 17.66
CA ARG A 376 14.69 0.01 18.56
C ARG A 376 14.34 1.05 19.63
N SER A 377 13.68 2.13 19.27
CA SER A 377 13.20 3.16 20.19
C SER A 377 12.22 2.60 21.21
N LEU A 378 11.22 1.80 20.76
CA LEU A 378 10.28 1.12 21.67
C LEU A 378 10.98 0.24 22.71
N ARG A 379 12.03 -0.49 22.29
CA ARG A 379 12.77 -1.38 23.22
C ARG A 379 13.68 -0.66 24.18
N SER A 380 14.37 0.40 23.73
CA SER A 380 15.34 1.13 24.52
C SER A 380 14.74 2.25 25.37
N GLY A 381 13.52 2.72 25.02
CA GLY A 381 12.95 3.93 25.59
C GLY A 381 13.68 5.22 25.18
N GLN A 382 14.56 5.16 24.18
CA GLN A 382 15.36 6.29 23.70
C GLN A 382 15.08 6.57 22.23
N ALA A 383 15.22 7.84 21.85
CA ALA A 383 15.17 8.21 20.45
C ALA A 383 16.37 7.64 19.68
N VAL A 384 16.17 7.33 18.40
CA VAL A 384 17.18 6.74 17.50
C VAL A 384 17.47 7.70 16.37
N THR A 385 18.73 8.06 16.18
CA THR A 385 19.20 8.79 15.00
C THR A 385 19.32 7.81 13.83
N LEU A 386 18.86 8.22 12.66
CA LEU A 386 18.97 7.47 11.41
C LEU A 386 20.24 7.86 10.67
N GLU A 387 21.06 6.88 10.35
CA GLU A 387 22.18 7.00 9.43
C GLU A 387 21.73 6.36 8.11
N LEU A 388 21.18 7.19 7.21
CA LEU A 388 20.76 6.75 5.88
C LEU A 388 21.95 6.91 4.94
N THR A 389 22.61 5.79 4.63
CA THR A 389 23.72 5.71 3.65
C THR A 389 23.20 5.36 2.28
#